data_b637c105dfeb3aa8047c52b29893a14d
#
_entry.id   b637c105dfeb3aa8047c52b29893a14d
#
_cell.length_a   1.000
_cell.length_b   1.000
_cell.length_c   1.000
_cell.angle_alpha   90.00
_cell.angle_beta   90.00
_cell.angle_gamma   90.00
#
_symmetry.space_group_name_H-M   'P 1'
#
loop_
_entity.id
_entity.type
_entity.pdbx_description
1 polymer ?
#
loop_
_entity_poly.entity_id
_entity_poly.type
_entity_poly.pdbx_seq_one_letter_code
_entity_poly.pdbx_strand_id
1 'polypeptide(L)'
;MTPLRRGGLVLASALALVLLTGRGATAGPPTDQLRESIDRALQALGDPDLRKEVRTRERRATLRGIANEAFDFEEMTKRALARHWHGRTPAEQKEFVQLFADLMERSYVSKLELYAGEKIRYTGESVEGEQATVRTKIVTKQGTEIPVDYRMHWRGDRWLVYDVVIEGISLVANYRSQFNAIIRTSTYQELVARMKTKAISVAEGVTEKGTALQP
;
A
#
# COMPACT_ATOMS: atom_id res chain seq x y z
N MET A 1 77.93 40.81 -2.24
CA MET A 1 76.84 41.42 -1.45
C MET A 1 75.51 41.19 -2.20
N THR A 2 74.75 40.23 -1.78
CA THR A 2 73.54 39.75 -2.46
C THR A 2 72.30 40.28 -1.77
N PRO A 3 71.29 40.79 -2.46
CA PRO A 3 70.04 41.17 -1.82
C PRO A 3 69.01 39.96 -1.86
N LEU A 4 68.40 39.78 -0.73
CA LEU A 4 67.32 38.84 -0.51
C LEU A 4 66.07 39.19 -1.35
N ARG A 5 65.53 38.17 -2.07
CA ARG A 5 64.19 38.20 -2.68
C ARG A 5 63.15 37.77 -1.63
N ARG A 6 62.24 38.68 -1.29
CA ARG A 6 61.04 38.39 -0.52
C ARG A 6 59.97 37.92 -1.47
N GLY A 7 59.60 36.62 -1.38
CA GLY A 7 58.46 36.05 -2.05
C GLY A 7 57.16 36.35 -1.30
N GLY A 8 56.24 37.04 -1.94
CA GLY A 8 54.91 37.26 -1.42
C GLY A 8 54.03 36.06 -1.61
N LEU A 9 53.45 35.57 -0.53
CA LEU A 9 52.46 34.49 -0.50
C LEU A 9 51.09 35.08 -0.81
N VAL A 10 50.55 34.79 -2.00
CA VAL A 10 49.19 35.15 -2.38
C VAL A 10 48.25 34.03 -1.89
N LEU A 11 47.51 34.29 -0.81
CA LEU A 11 46.40 33.44 -0.37
C LEU A 11 45.23 33.65 -1.33
N ALA A 12 44.99 32.66 -2.20
CA ALA A 12 43.76 32.56 -2.98
C ALA A 12 42.68 31.88 -2.13
N SER A 13 41.77 32.69 -1.57
CA SER A 13 40.57 32.20 -0.88
C SER A 13 39.59 31.70 -1.90
N ALA A 14 39.51 30.37 -2.09
CA ALA A 14 38.48 29.72 -2.88
C ALA A 14 37.16 29.69 -2.07
N LEU A 15 36.27 30.61 -2.38
CA LEU A 15 34.88 30.63 -1.86
C LEU A 15 34.09 29.51 -2.54
N ALA A 16 33.96 28.35 -1.87
CA ALA A 16 33.13 27.26 -2.33
C ALA A 16 31.67 27.65 -2.14
N LEU A 17 31.03 28.09 -3.23
CA LEU A 17 29.60 28.33 -3.32
C LEU A 17 28.88 26.96 -3.38
N VAL A 18 28.43 26.46 -2.21
CA VAL A 18 27.57 25.28 -2.13
C VAL A 18 26.19 25.65 -2.67
N LEU A 19 25.95 25.37 -3.94
CA LEU A 19 24.63 25.42 -4.53
C LEU A 19 23.80 24.29 -3.90
N LEU A 20 23.01 24.62 -2.88
CA LEU A 20 21.88 23.80 -2.44
C LEU A 20 20.87 23.79 -3.59
N THR A 21 21.05 22.88 -4.53
CA THR A 21 19.99 22.52 -5.47
C THR A 21 18.90 21.86 -4.64
N GLY A 22 17.88 22.62 -4.30
CA GLY A 22 16.64 22.08 -3.77
C GLY A 22 16.12 21.06 -4.78
N ARG A 23 16.36 19.77 -4.50
CA ARG A 23 15.69 18.68 -5.21
C ARG A 23 14.21 18.86 -4.91
N GLY A 24 13.48 19.43 -5.87
CA GLY A 24 12.05 19.25 -5.90
C GLY A 24 11.81 17.76 -5.71
N ALA A 25 10.95 17.38 -4.77
CA ALA A 25 10.61 15.98 -4.52
C ALA A 25 9.96 15.41 -5.80
N THR A 26 10.77 14.88 -6.70
CA THR A 26 10.30 14.02 -7.78
C THR A 26 9.82 12.75 -7.11
N ALA A 27 8.62 12.27 -7.48
CA ALA A 27 8.15 10.98 -7.06
C ALA A 27 9.22 9.94 -7.39
N GLY A 28 9.56 9.09 -6.41
CA GLY A 28 10.55 8.03 -6.60
C GLY A 28 9.91 6.77 -7.18
N PRO A 29 10.71 5.74 -7.49
CA PRO A 29 10.21 4.49 -8.08
C PRO A 29 9.04 3.84 -7.32
N PRO A 30 8.96 3.82 -5.98
CA PRO A 30 7.79 3.30 -5.27
C PRO A 30 6.50 4.05 -5.60
N THR A 31 6.55 5.39 -5.61
CA THR A 31 5.39 6.22 -5.94
C THR A 31 4.96 6.04 -7.39
N ASP A 32 5.91 5.94 -8.33
CA ASP A 32 5.59 5.79 -9.75
C ASP A 32 4.93 4.45 -10.03
N GLN A 33 5.45 3.34 -9.48
CA GLN A 33 4.86 2.01 -9.63
C GLN A 33 3.48 1.92 -8.96
N LEU A 34 3.31 2.51 -7.78
CA LEU A 34 2.03 2.57 -7.11
C LEU A 34 1.01 3.37 -7.94
N ARG A 35 1.43 4.52 -8.47
CA ARG A 35 0.59 5.39 -9.32
C ARG A 35 0.11 4.65 -10.56
N GLU A 36 1.00 3.97 -11.27
CA GLU A 36 0.64 3.18 -12.44
C GLU A 36 -0.45 2.14 -12.10
N SER A 37 -0.28 1.42 -10.99
CA SER A 37 -1.25 0.42 -10.54
C SER A 37 -2.60 1.05 -10.18
N ILE A 38 -2.59 2.19 -9.47
CA ILE A 38 -3.78 2.94 -9.11
C ILE A 38 -4.48 3.47 -10.37
N ASP A 39 -3.76 4.08 -11.31
CA ASP A 39 -4.31 4.64 -12.53
C ASP A 39 -4.98 3.55 -13.39
N ARG A 40 -4.37 2.37 -13.50
CA ARG A 40 -4.99 1.20 -14.15
C ARG A 40 -6.29 0.77 -13.45
N ALA A 41 -6.31 0.75 -12.13
CA ALA A 41 -7.52 0.41 -11.37
C ALA A 41 -8.62 1.47 -11.58
N LEU A 42 -8.28 2.75 -11.50
CA LEU A 42 -9.23 3.85 -11.75
C LEU A 42 -9.76 3.84 -13.18
N GLN A 43 -8.92 3.53 -14.17
CA GLN A 43 -9.34 3.37 -15.56
C GLN A 43 -10.37 2.22 -15.69
N ALA A 44 -10.09 1.06 -15.08
CA ALA A 44 -11.04 -0.08 -15.10
C ALA A 44 -12.36 0.25 -14.40
N LEU A 45 -12.32 1.02 -13.30
CA LEU A 45 -13.52 1.48 -12.58
C LEU A 45 -14.30 2.53 -13.35
N GLY A 46 -13.61 3.38 -14.12
CA GLY A 46 -14.20 4.44 -14.92
C GLY A 46 -14.71 4.00 -16.29
N ASP A 47 -14.35 2.82 -16.77
CA ASP A 47 -14.70 2.29 -18.09
C ASP A 47 -16.22 2.08 -18.20
N PRO A 48 -16.93 2.80 -19.13
CA PRO A 48 -18.37 2.67 -19.28
C PRO A 48 -18.83 1.27 -19.67
N ASP A 49 -18.01 0.51 -20.40
CA ASP A 49 -18.34 -0.85 -20.81
C ASP A 49 -18.18 -1.84 -19.66
N LEU A 50 -17.12 -1.72 -18.86
CA LEU A 50 -16.93 -2.55 -17.67
C LEU A 50 -17.91 -2.21 -16.54
N ARG A 51 -18.51 -1.01 -16.54
CA ARG A 51 -19.54 -0.60 -15.56
C ARG A 51 -20.88 -1.29 -15.78
N LYS A 52 -21.14 -1.84 -16.97
CA LYS A 52 -22.37 -2.59 -17.24
C LYS A 52 -22.48 -3.78 -16.31
N GLU A 53 -23.67 -4.03 -15.75
CA GLU A 53 -23.90 -5.10 -14.78
C GLU A 53 -23.50 -6.49 -15.33
N VAL A 54 -23.76 -6.73 -16.62
CA VAL A 54 -23.39 -7.98 -17.30
C VAL A 54 -21.88 -8.23 -17.34
N ARG A 55 -21.05 -7.19 -17.17
CA ARG A 55 -19.58 -7.26 -17.14
C ARG A 55 -18.96 -7.16 -15.75
N THR A 56 -19.76 -7.17 -14.69
CA THR A 56 -19.26 -7.09 -13.30
C THR A 56 -18.18 -8.13 -13.00
N ARG A 57 -18.35 -9.36 -13.50
CA ARG A 57 -17.36 -10.44 -13.31
C ARG A 57 -16.02 -10.10 -13.97
N GLU A 58 -16.03 -9.54 -15.16
CA GLU A 58 -14.84 -9.14 -15.90
C GLU A 58 -14.15 -7.95 -15.21
N ARG A 59 -14.90 -6.93 -14.80
CA ARG A 59 -14.37 -5.79 -14.03
C ARG A 59 -13.66 -6.26 -12.77
N ARG A 60 -14.28 -7.17 -11.99
CA ARG A 60 -13.66 -7.72 -10.78
C ARG A 60 -12.42 -8.55 -11.07
N ALA A 61 -12.40 -9.32 -12.15
CA ALA A 61 -11.21 -10.06 -12.57
C ALA A 61 -10.07 -9.13 -12.96
N THR A 62 -10.35 -8.03 -13.66
CA THR A 62 -9.36 -7.00 -14.00
C THR A 62 -8.77 -6.35 -12.73
N LEU A 63 -9.62 -5.93 -11.80
CA LEU A 63 -9.17 -5.33 -10.53
C LEU A 63 -8.36 -6.32 -9.69
N ARG A 64 -8.76 -7.60 -9.64
CA ARG A 64 -7.99 -8.67 -8.98
C ARG A 64 -6.62 -8.85 -9.63
N GLY A 65 -6.53 -8.82 -10.95
CA GLY A 65 -5.25 -8.91 -11.69
C GLY A 65 -4.32 -7.77 -11.29
N ILE A 66 -4.80 -6.54 -11.30
CA ILE A 66 -4.03 -5.35 -10.89
C ILE A 66 -3.59 -5.47 -9.43
N ALA A 67 -4.49 -5.91 -8.53
CA ALA A 67 -4.14 -6.09 -7.13
C ALA A 67 -3.06 -7.17 -6.94
N ASN A 68 -3.12 -8.29 -7.65
CA ASN A 68 -2.11 -9.35 -7.59
C ASN A 68 -0.73 -8.90 -8.08
N GLU A 69 -0.66 -7.91 -8.98
CA GLU A 69 0.60 -7.33 -9.44
C GLU A 69 1.17 -6.28 -8.46
N ALA A 70 0.30 -5.53 -7.77
CA ALA A 70 0.68 -4.43 -6.90
C ALA A 70 0.95 -4.85 -5.45
N PHE A 71 0.29 -5.92 -4.96
CA PHE A 71 0.33 -6.34 -3.56
C PHE A 71 1.10 -7.64 -3.38
N ASP A 72 1.88 -7.72 -2.30
CA ASP A 72 2.46 -8.96 -1.82
C ASP A 72 1.52 -9.63 -0.81
N PHE A 73 0.54 -10.38 -1.31
CA PHE A 73 -0.41 -11.08 -0.45
C PHE A 73 0.24 -12.13 0.46
N GLU A 74 1.39 -12.70 0.07
CA GLU A 74 2.14 -13.62 0.92
C GLU A 74 2.71 -12.88 2.13
N GLU A 75 3.41 -11.76 1.93
CA GLU A 75 3.97 -10.98 3.02
C GLU A 75 2.87 -10.34 3.89
N MET A 76 1.78 -9.85 3.30
CA MET A 76 0.61 -9.37 4.04
C MET A 76 0.05 -10.46 4.96
N THR A 77 -0.12 -11.67 4.43
CA THR A 77 -0.65 -12.83 5.15
C THR A 77 0.29 -13.26 6.28
N LYS A 78 1.59 -13.36 6.00
CA LYS A 78 2.62 -13.68 6.97
C LYS A 78 2.60 -12.70 8.15
N ARG A 79 2.46 -11.41 7.88
CA ARG A 79 2.35 -10.36 8.91
C ARG A 79 1.03 -10.42 9.66
N ALA A 80 -0.07 -10.76 8.99
CA ALA A 80 -1.38 -10.90 9.62
C ALA A 80 -1.48 -12.15 10.52
N LEU A 81 -0.89 -13.28 10.14
CA LEU A 81 -0.79 -14.46 11.00
C LEU A 81 0.30 -14.33 12.08
N ALA A 82 1.31 -13.49 11.84
CA ALA A 82 2.43 -13.22 12.74
C ALA A 82 3.06 -14.51 13.31
N ARG A 83 3.09 -14.68 14.65
CA ARG A 83 3.66 -15.86 15.30
C ARG A 83 3.03 -17.19 14.87
N HIS A 84 1.81 -17.17 14.37
CA HIS A 84 1.10 -18.38 13.95
C HIS A 84 1.52 -18.87 12.55
N TRP A 85 2.23 -18.04 11.77
CA TRP A 85 2.69 -18.37 10.42
C TRP A 85 3.72 -19.50 10.39
N HIS A 86 4.74 -19.42 11.23
CA HIS A 86 5.87 -20.39 11.21
C HIS A 86 5.47 -21.80 11.65
N GLY A 87 4.36 -21.95 12.37
CA GLY A 87 3.83 -23.26 12.73
C GLY A 87 2.92 -23.89 11.67
N ARG A 88 2.82 -23.31 10.46
CA ARG A 88 1.99 -23.81 9.37
C ARG A 88 2.83 -24.54 8.35
N THR A 89 2.27 -25.60 7.79
CA THR A 89 2.87 -26.30 6.66
C THR A 89 2.85 -25.42 5.41
N PRO A 90 3.71 -25.65 4.40
CA PRO A 90 3.68 -24.90 3.14
C PRO A 90 2.31 -24.93 2.44
N ALA A 91 1.57 -26.05 2.56
CA ALA A 91 0.23 -26.18 2.01
C ALA A 91 -0.78 -25.28 2.74
N GLU A 92 -0.76 -25.25 4.08
CA GLU A 92 -1.59 -24.37 4.88
C GLU A 92 -1.25 -22.90 4.65
N GLN A 93 0.03 -22.57 4.51
CA GLN A 93 0.47 -21.20 4.18
C GLN A 93 -0.10 -20.75 2.84
N LYS A 94 0.05 -21.57 1.80
CA LYS A 94 -0.48 -21.28 0.46
C LYS A 94 -2.01 -21.14 0.46
N GLU A 95 -2.71 -22.06 1.14
CA GLU A 95 -4.17 -21.97 1.29
C GLU A 95 -4.59 -20.67 1.98
N PHE A 96 -3.91 -20.31 3.07
CA PHE A 96 -4.27 -19.12 3.83
C PHE A 96 -3.99 -17.82 3.06
N VAL A 97 -2.92 -17.76 2.25
CA VAL A 97 -2.66 -16.62 1.35
C VAL A 97 -3.83 -16.41 0.39
N GLN A 98 -4.35 -17.48 -0.21
CA GLN A 98 -5.51 -17.39 -1.10
C GLN A 98 -6.76 -16.91 -0.35
N LEU A 99 -7.05 -17.49 0.82
CA LEU A 99 -8.18 -17.08 1.65
C LEU A 99 -8.07 -15.61 2.09
N PHE A 100 -6.87 -15.13 2.40
CA PHE A 100 -6.67 -13.74 2.77
C PHE A 100 -6.82 -12.78 1.57
N ALA A 101 -6.31 -13.15 0.41
CA ALA A 101 -6.54 -12.38 -0.83
C ALA A 101 -8.04 -12.29 -1.16
N ASP A 102 -8.78 -13.41 -1.05
CA ASP A 102 -10.23 -13.43 -1.25
C ASP A 102 -10.97 -12.59 -0.19
N LEU A 103 -10.51 -12.59 1.06
CA LEU A 103 -11.06 -11.71 2.11
C LEU A 103 -10.86 -10.24 1.74
N MET A 104 -9.64 -9.84 1.32
CA MET A 104 -9.36 -8.48 0.90
C MET A 104 -10.23 -8.06 -0.27
N GLU A 105 -10.37 -8.90 -1.30
CA GLU A 105 -11.25 -8.63 -2.42
C GLU A 105 -12.69 -8.37 -1.98
N ARG A 106 -13.28 -9.29 -1.24
CA ARG A 106 -14.67 -9.15 -0.75
C ARG A 106 -14.88 -7.91 0.11
N SER A 107 -13.86 -7.56 0.90
CA SER A 107 -13.95 -6.44 1.85
C SER A 107 -13.83 -5.07 1.17
N TYR A 108 -13.09 -4.99 0.08
CA TYR A 108 -12.71 -3.70 -0.50
C TYR A 108 -13.19 -3.49 -1.94
N VAL A 109 -13.39 -4.54 -2.76
CA VAL A 109 -13.83 -4.36 -4.16
C VAL A 109 -15.18 -3.66 -4.25
N SER A 110 -16.16 -4.01 -3.41
CA SER A 110 -17.45 -3.34 -3.39
C SER A 110 -17.35 -1.85 -3.06
N LYS A 111 -16.38 -1.45 -2.24
CA LYS A 111 -16.11 -0.05 -1.92
C LYS A 111 -15.43 0.67 -3.09
N LEU A 112 -14.51 -0.02 -3.79
CA LEU A 112 -13.89 0.51 -5.01
C LEU A 112 -14.94 0.66 -6.13
N GLU A 113 -15.93 -0.22 -6.20
CA GLU A 113 -17.04 -0.12 -7.17
C GLU A 113 -17.92 1.12 -6.95
N LEU A 114 -17.90 1.73 -5.76
CA LEU A 114 -18.57 3.01 -5.45
C LEU A 114 -17.76 4.23 -5.93
N TYR A 115 -16.57 4.02 -6.50
CA TYR A 115 -15.74 5.11 -7.02
C TYR A 115 -16.54 6.01 -7.96
N ALA A 116 -16.59 7.28 -7.61
CA ALA A 116 -17.40 8.30 -8.28
C ALA A 116 -16.54 9.41 -8.92
N GLY A 117 -15.22 9.21 -9.02
CA GLY A 117 -14.29 10.19 -9.58
C GLY A 117 -13.49 10.95 -8.50
N GLU A 118 -13.30 10.37 -7.33
CA GLU A 118 -12.41 10.87 -6.29
C GLU A 118 -10.99 11.04 -6.85
N LYS A 119 -10.29 12.06 -6.36
CA LYS A 119 -8.92 12.35 -6.78
C LYS A 119 -7.93 11.75 -5.78
N ILE A 120 -6.85 11.16 -6.28
CA ILE A 120 -5.75 10.69 -5.45
C ILE A 120 -4.61 11.70 -5.52
N ARG A 121 -4.27 12.28 -4.37
CA ARG A 121 -3.17 13.22 -4.22
C ARG A 121 -2.01 12.50 -3.54
N TYR A 122 -0.87 12.45 -4.19
CA TYR A 122 0.38 11.93 -3.62
C TYR A 122 1.03 13.06 -2.79
N THR A 123 1.26 12.81 -1.50
CA THR A 123 1.70 13.83 -0.55
C THR A 123 3.13 13.62 -0.05
N GLY A 124 3.72 12.47 -0.33
CA GLY A 124 5.12 12.21 0.01
C GLY A 124 5.52 10.75 -0.14
N GLU A 125 6.83 10.55 -0.11
CA GLU A 125 7.48 9.24 -0.15
C GLU A 125 8.61 9.23 0.88
N SER A 126 8.83 8.08 1.51
CA SER A 126 10.05 7.80 2.26
C SER A 126 10.55 6.41 1.87
N VAL A 127 11.86 6.30 1.62
CA VAL A 127 12.53 5.04 1.26
C VAL A 127 13.64 4.80 2.26
N GLU A 128 13.66 3.62 2.88
CA GLU A 128 14.66 3.17 3.84
C GLU A 128 15.12 1.75 3.45
N GLY A 129 16.24 1.67 2.73
CA GLY A 129 16.73 0.43 2.16
C GLY A 129 15.71 -0.19 1.20
N GLU A 130 15.27 -1.41 1.51
CA GLU A 130 14.27 -2.14 0.73
C GLU A 130 12.83 -1.89 1.18
N GLN A 131 12.59 -0.91 2.03
CA GLN A 131 11.25 -0.53 2.48
C GLN A 131 10.92 0.89 2.03
N ALA A 132 9.65 1.12 1.71
CA ALA A 132 9.15 2.44 1.35
C ALA A 132 7.75 2.67 1.93
N THR A 133 7.43 3.93 2.12
CA THR A 133 6.06 4.37 2.42
C THR A 133 5.69 5.48 1.45
N VAL A 134 4.64 5.24 0.67
CA VAL A 134 4.03 6.24 -0.20
C VAL A 134 2.78 6.77 0.49
N ARG A 135 2.75 8.10 0.70
CA ARG A 135 1.63 8.78 1.37
C ARG A 135 0.72 9.40 0.34
N THR A 136 -0.57 9.12 0.48
CA THR A 136 -1.59 9.70 -0.39
C THR A 136 -2.76 10.26 0.41
N LYS A 137 -3.62 11.02 -0.27
CA LYS A 137 -4.93 11.42 0.22
C LYS A 137 -5.96 11.18 -0.88
N ILE A 138 -7.04 10.50 -0.53
CA ILE A 138 -8.23 10.43 -1.37
C ILE A 138 -9.04 11.70 -1.10
N VAL A 139 -9.32 12.47 -2.15
CA VAL A 139 -10.11 13.72 -2.06
C VAL A 139 -11.48 13.44 -2.65
N THR A 140 -12.50 13.45 -1.81
CA THR A 140 -13.89 13.24 -2.22
C THR A 140 -14.42 14.44 -2.99
N LYS A 141 -15.60 14.30 -3.62
CA LYS A 141 -16.28 15.41 -4.30
C LYS A 141 -16.66 16.55 -3.35
N GLN A 142 -16.90 16.22 -2.08
CA GLN A 142 -17.21 17.18 -1.02
C GLN A 142 -15.95 17.86 -0.45
N GLY A 143 -14.75 17.50 -0.93
CA GLY A 143 -13.50 18.07 -0.47
C GLY A 143 -12.93 17.40 0.79
N THR A 144 -13.53 16.32 1.29
CA THR A 144 -12.99 15.56 2.41
C THR A 144 -11.70 14.88 1.97
N GLU A 145 -10.65 14.99 2.77
CA GLU A 145 -9.36 14.35 2.53
C GLU A 145 -9.20 13.14 3.46
N ILE A 146 -9.07 11.96 2.89
CA ILE A 146 -8.85 10.70 3.61
C ILE A 146 -7.40 10.28 3.41
N PRO A 147 -6.55 10.32 4.46
CA PRO A 147 -5.17 9.86 4.35
C PRO A 147 -5.10 8.35 4.11
N VAL A 148 -4.32 7.95 3.11
CA VAL A 148 -4.05 6.53 2.80
C VAL A 148 -2.56 6.39 2.52
N ASP A 149 -1.87 5.64 3.38
CA ASP A 149 -0.45 5.34 3.22
C ASP A 149 -0.27 3.90 2.76
N TYR A 150 0.62 3.70 1.81
CA TYR A 150 0.99 2.39 1.29
C TYR A 150 2.38 2.04 1.76
N ARG A 151 2.52 0.96 2.55
CA ARG A 151 3.82 0.42 2.95
C ARG A 151 4.25 -0.61 1.93
N MET A 152 5.41 -0.39 1.37
CA MET A 152 5.94 -1.19 0.27
C MET A 152 7.30 -1.77 0.63
N HIS A 153 7.65 -2.86 -0.04
CA HIS A 153 8.99 -3.40 0.01
C HIS A 153 9.49 -3.77 -1.38
N TRP A 154 10.81 -3.73 -1.55
CA TRP A 154 11.46 -4.17 -2.78
C TRP A 154 11.52 -5.71 -2.80
N ARG A 155 10.97 -6.33 -3.84
CA ARG A 155 11.00 -7.79 -3.98
C ARG A 155 11.30 -8.15 -5.43
N GLY A 156 12.51 -8.67 -5.63
CA GLY A 156 13.01 -9.06 -6.95
C GLY A 156 13.36 -7.85 -7.80
N ASP A 157 12.42 -7.32 -8.55
CA ASP A 157 12.60 -6.24 -9.52
C ASP A 157 11.60 -5.09 -9.37
N ARG A 158 10.75 -5.13 -8.31
CA ARG A 158 9.67 -4.16 -8.13
C ARG A 158 9.33 -3.89 -6.68
N TRP A 159 8.64 -2.77 -6.46
CA TRP A 159 8.04 -2.43 -5.18
C TRP A 159 6.65 -3.05 -5.06
N LEU A 160 6.41 -3.80 -3.99
CA LEU A 160 5.11 -4.41 -3.70
C LEU A 160 4.54 -3.88 -2.39
N VAL A 161 3.25 -3.64 -2.37
CA VAL A 161 2.52 -3.21 -1.18
C VAL A 161 2.31 -4.40 -0.24
N TYR A 162 2.76 -4.26 1.01
CA TYR A 162 2.53 -5.28 2.05
C TYR A 162 1.60 -4.79 3.17
N ASP A 163 1.23 -3.51 3.20
CA ASP A 163 0.24 -2.98 4.13
C ASP A 163 -0.36 -1.67 3.61
N VAL A 164 -1.62 -1.43 3.91
CA VAL A 164 -2.30 -0.16 3.66
C VAL A 164 -2.76 0.41 4.99
N VAL A 165 -2.47 1.68 5.22
CA VAL A 165 -2.84 2.41 6.45
C VAL A 165 -3.87 3.47 6.07
N ILE A 166 -5.11 3.29 6.49
CA ILE A 166 -6.21 4.21 6.21
C ILE A 166 -6.51 4.99 7.49
N GLU A 167 -6.41 6.32 7.45
CA GLU A 167 -6.62 7.20 8.62
C GLU A 167 -5.82 6.76 9.85
N GLY A 168 -4.57 6.27 9.63
CA GLY A 168 -3.69 5.79 10.69
C GLY A 168 -3.93 4.34 11.12
N ILE A 169 -4.93 3.64 10.58
CA ILE A 169 -5.25 2.24 10.90
C ILE A 169 -4.65 1.31 9.85
N SER A 170 -3.67 0.49 10.25
CA SER A 170 -3.07 -0.54 9.41
C SER A 170 -4.05 -1.70 9.20
N LEU A 171 -4.31 -2.06 7.95
CA LEU A 171 -5.15 -3.20 7.59
C LEU A 171 -4.56 -4.52 8.11
N VAL A 172 -3.26 -4.73 7.87
CA VAL A 172 -2.57 -5.95 8.30
C VAL A 172 -2.54 -6.08 9.82
N ALA A 173 -2.28 -4.99 10.56
CA ALA A 173 -2.29 -5.01 12.02
C ALA A 173 -3.69 -5.28 12.58
N ASN A 174 -4.73 -4.75 11.94
CA ASN A 174 -6.11 -4.99 12.34
C ASN A 174 -6.48 -6.48 12.16
N TYR A 175 -6.23 -7.06 10.98
CA TYR A 175 -6.47 -8.48 10.77
C TYR A 175 -5.61 -9.37 11.67
N ARG A 176 -4.37 -8.98 11.95
CA ARG A 176 -3.52 -9.68 12.93
C ARG A 176 -4.18 -9.77 14.29
N SER A 177 -4.78 -8.70 14.76
CA SER A 177 -5.49 -8.67 16.04
C SER A 177 -6.70 -9.61 16.05
N GLN A 178 -7.51 -9.58 14.98
CA GLN A 178 -8.67 -10.45 14.82
C GLN A 178 -8.28 -11.94 14.72
N PHE A 179 -7.31 -12.27 13.86
CA PHE A 179 -6.85 -13.65 13.67
C PHE A 179 -6.25 -14.22 14.96
N ASN A 180 -5.43 -13.42 15.65
CA ASN A 180 -4.88 -13.82 16.94
C ASN A 180 -5.97 -14.02 18.00
N ALA A 181 -7.00 -13.19 18.05
CA ALA A 181 -8.13 -13.37 18.96
C ALA A 181 -8.85 -14.69 18.67
N ILE A 182 -9.18 -14.99 17.42
CA ILE A 182 -9.86 -16.24 17.02
C ILE A 182 -8.99 -17.46 17.38
N ILE A 183 -7.70 -17.45 17.03
CA ILE A 183 -6.81 -18.59 17.30
C ILE A 183 -6.62 -18.82 18.79
N ARG A 184 -6.60 -17.75 19.60
CA ARG A 184 -6.46 -17.86 21.07
C ARG A 184 -7.71 -18.39 21.75
N THR A 185 -8.88 -18.04 21.28
CA THR A 185 -10.18 -18.45 21.87
C THR A 185 -10.73 -19.73 21.27
N SER A 186 -10.18 -20.14 20.12
CA SER A 186 -10.56 -21.35 19.39
C SER A 186 -9.31 -22.04 18.82
N THR A 187 -9.24 -22.19 17.49
CA THR A 187 -8.12 -22.85 16.80
C THR A 187 -7.80 -22.15 15.47
N TYR A 188 -6.66 -22.51 14.87
CA TYR A 188 -6.34 -22.10 13.49
C TYR A 188 -7.33 -22.66 12.48
N GLN A 189 -7.78 -23.91 12.67
CA GLN A 189 -8.78 -24.57 11.81
C GLN A 189 -10.12 -23.82 11.84
N GLU A 190 -10.52 -23.32 12.99
CA GLU A 190 -11.72 -22.48 13.12
C GLU A 190 -11.55 -21.15 12.37
N LEU A 191 -10.37 -20.53 12.45
CA LEU A 191 -10.07 -19.33 11.65
C LEU A 191 -10.22 -19.62 10.15
N VAL A 192 -9.61 -20.72 9.67
CA VAL A 192 -9.73 -21.16 8.26
C VAL A 192 -11.18 -21.41 7.87
N ALA A 193 -11.97 -22.10 8.72
CA ALA A 193 -13.38 -22.35 8.48
C ALA A 193 -14.18 -21.04 8.34
N ARG A 194 -13.95 -20.08 9.21
CA ARG A 194 -14.58 -18.74 9.13
C ARG A 194 -14.16 -17.97 7.87
N MET A 195 -12.91 -18.09 7.45
CA MET A 195 -12.44 -17.49 6.19
C MET A 195 -13.18 -18.10 5.00
N LYS A 196 -13.32 -19.43 4.94
CA LYS A 196 -14.03 -20.16 3.88
C LYS A 196 -15.53 -19.84 3.84
N THR A 197 -16.17 -19.78 4.99
CA THR A 197 -17.63 -19.47 5.10
C THR A 197 -17.92 -17.97 5.01
N LYS A 198 -16.88 -17.14 4.78
CA LYS A 198 -17.02 -15.67 4.71
C LYS A 198 -17.58 -15.04 6.02
N ALA A 199 -17.41 -15.74 7.14
CA ALA A 199 -17.87 -15.27 8.46
C ALA A 199 -16.94 -14.22 9.09
N ILE A 200 -15.82 -13.88 8.44
CA ILE A 200 -14.96 -12.74 8.81
C ILE A 200 -15.34 -11.57 7.93
N SER A 201 -15.79 -10.51 8.56
CA SER A 201 -16.12 -9.24 7.90
C SER A 201 -14.92 -8.28 7.90
N VAL A 202 -15.08 -7.16 7.23
CA VAL A 202 -14.14 -6.03 7.27
C VAL A 202 -13.92 -5.62 8.72
N ALA A 203 -12.68 -5.33 9.06
CA ALA A 203 -12.29 -4.84 10.36
C ALA A 203 -13.09 -3.58 10.77
N GLU A 204 -13.86 -3.66 11.84
CA GLU A 204 -14.83 -2.65 12.27
C GLU A 204 -14.24 -1.23 12.40
N GLY A 205 -12.98 -1.08 12.76
CA GLY A 205 -12.34 0.24 12.90
C GLY A 205 -12.02 0.95 11.58
N VAL A 206 -11.96 0.24 10.45
CA VAL A 206 -11.69 0.81 9.11
C VAL A 206 -12.99 1.21 8.41
N THR A 207 -14.11 0.61 8.81
CA THR A 207 -15.43 0.87 8.19
C THR A 207 -16.13 2.08 8.77
N GLU A 208 -16.05 2.32 10.06
CA GLU A 208 -16.76 3.46 10.69
C GLU A 208 -16.18 4.81 10.25
N LYS A 209 -14.85 4.89 10.05
CA LYS A 209 -14.21 6.10 9.54
C LYS A 209 -14.22 6.18 8.01
N GLY A 210 -14.20 5.05 7.31
CA GLY A 210 -14.30 4.98 5.84
C GLY A 210 -15.72 5.13 5.30
N THR A 211 -16.75 5.30 6.12
CA THR A 211 -18.13 5.60 5.71
C THR A 211 -18.26 6.97 5.00
N ALA A 212 -17.21 7.80 5.06
CA ALA A 212 -17.11 9.03 4.27
C ALA A 212 -17.05 8.81 2.74
N LEU A 213 -16.99 7.55 2.27
CA LEU A 213 -17.11 7.20 0.83
C LEU A 213 -18.57 6.87 0.41
N GLN A 214 -19.55 7.11 1.26
CA GLN A 214 -20.97 7.02 0.83
C GLN A 214 -21.41 8.33 0.20
N PRO A 215 -22.18 8.28 -0.90
CA PRO A 215 -22.63 9.44 -1.67
C PRO A 215 -23.56 10.35 -0.89
#